data_f29237e63ae1e5c4298c948ac9f3b80c
#
_entry.id   f29237e63ae1e5c4298c948ac9f3b80c
#
_cell.length_a   1.000
_cell.length_b   1.000
_cell.length_c   1.000
_cell.angle_alpha   90.00
_cell.angle_beta   90.00
_cell.angle_gamma   90.00
#
_symmetry.space_group_name_H-M   'P 1'
#
loop_
_entity.id
_entity.type
_entity.pdbx_description
1 polymer ?
#
loop_
_entity_poly.entity_id
_entity_poly.type
_entity_poly.pdbx_seq_one_letter_code
_entity_poly.pdbx_strand_id
1 'polypeptide(L)'
;MSDNHHEEAHTGPIKTPKQLLLASFFSFVIPIFAIIGLVIYVTSADKPAAGAVNPEKAIAERIQKVGMVEVRDANRPLKSGEDVFKAQCTACHTSGAAGAPKMGDAAAWSARIKTGFEALVQSALKGKGAMAPQGGGDFNDTEIARAVAYMANASGGKFDEPAAPAAAAGGEAAAAAAAPAASR
;
A
#
# COMPACT_ATOMS: atom_id res chain seq x y z
N MET A 1 -50.90 65.12 -42.87
CA MET A 1 -49.70 64.35 -42.43
C MET A 1 -50.21 63.01 -42.14
N SER A 2 -49.97 62.06 -43.08
CA SER A 2 -50.41 60.65 -42.96
C SER A 2 -49.25 59.87 -42.48
N ASP A 3 -49.28 59.41 -41.25
CA ASP A 3 -48.28 58.50 -40.69
C ASP A 3 -48.53 57.13 -41.26
N ASN A 4 -47.74 56.72 -42.26
CA ASN A 4 -47.60 55.42 -42.72
C ASN A 4 -46.80 54.58 -41.70
N HIS A 5 -47.51 53.97 -40.76
CA HIS A 5 -46.88 52.88 -39.99
C HIS A 5 -46.64 51.72 -40.95
N HIS A 6 -45.39 51.60 -41.42
CA HIS A 6 -44.89 50.38 -41.99
C HIS A 6 -44.89 49.30 -40.90
N GLU A 7 -45.97 48.48 -40.88
CA GLU A 7 -45.91 47.18 -40.18
C GLU A 7 -44.82 46.36 -40.83
N GLU A 8 -43.69 46.32 -40.21
CA GLU A 8 -42.67 45.32 -40.58
C GLU A 8 -43.26 43.96 -40.38
N ALA A 9 -43.55 43.29 -41.50
CA ALA A 9 -44.02 41.93 -41.52
C ALA A 9 -42.92 41.02 -40.93
N HIS A 10 -43.01 40.76 -39.63
CA HIS A 10 -42.15 39.78 -38.98
C HIS A 10 -42.37 38.40 -39.62
N THR A 11 -41.58 38.07 -40.66
CA THR A 11 -41.55 36.80 -41.32
C THR A 11 -40.85 35.76 -40.47
N GLY A 12 -41.31 35.54 -39.23
CA GLY A 12 -40.85 34.48 -38.37
C GLY A 12 -41.27 33.10 -38.93
N PRO A 13 -40.56 32.05 -38.63
CA PRO A 13 -40.86 30.69 -39.09
C PRO A 13 -42.21 30.17 -38.58
N ILE A 14 -42.86 30.86 -37.61
CA ILE A 14 -44.12 30.53 -36.98
C ILE A 14 -45.25 31.34 -37.65
N LYS A 15 -46.03 30.69 -38.48
CA LYS A 15 -47.12 31.37 -39.25
C LYS A 15 -48.52 31.07 -38.71
N THR A 16 -48.68 30.11 -37.81
CA THR A 16 -50.00 29.73 -37.30
C THR A 16 -49.98 29.65 -35.77
N PRO A 17 -51.11 29.95 -35.10
CA PRO A 17 -51.20 29.84 -33.63
C PRO A 17 -50.96 28.40 -33.13
N LYS A 18 -51.28 27.38 -33.94
CA LYS A 18 -50.95 26.01 -33.61
C LYS A 18 -49.45 25.73 -33.61
N GLN A 19 -48.69 26.31 -34.54
CA GLN A 19 -47.24 26.19 -34.59
C GLN A 19 -46.60 26.90 -33.38
N LEU A 20 -47.14 28.04 -32.95
CA LEU A 20 -46.70 28.75 -31.78
C LEU A 20 -46.86 27.89 -30.52
N LEU A 21 -48.05 27.31 -30.32
CA LEU A 21 -48.35 26.43 -29.20
C LEU A 21 -47.40 25.19 -29.17
N LEU A 22 -47.25 24.56 -30.34
CA LEU A 22 -46.33 23.42 -30.45
C LEU A 22 -44.89 23.79 -30.18
N ALA A 23 -44.41 24.89 -30.75
CA ALA A 23 -43.05 25.34 -30.55
C ALA A 23 -42.77 25.69 -29.07
N SER A 24 -43.73 26.39 -28.43
CA SER A 24 -43.67 26.74 -27.02
C SER A 24 -43.67 25.45 -26.15
N PHE A 25 -44.55 24.52 -26.41
CA PHE A 25 -44.66 23.25 -25.69
C PHE A 25 -43.34 22.46 -25.77
N PHE A 26 -42.86 22.23 -26.99
CA PHE A 26 -41.61 21.47 -27.14
C PHE A 26 -40.39 22.17 -26.66
N SER A 27 -40.38 23.50 -26.67
CA SER A 27 -39.26 24.30 -26.07
C SER A 27 -39.09 24.07 -24.57
N PHE A 28 -40.18 23.74 -23.85
CA PHE A 28 -40.09 23.39 -22.42
C PHE A 28 -39.98 21.88 -22.18
N VAL A 29 -40.75 21.12 -22.89
CA VAL A 29 -40.85 19.65 -22.66
C VAL A 29 -39.55 18.94 -23.00
N ILE A 30 -38.94 19.24 -24.16
CA ILE A 30 -37.70 18.59 -24.58
C ILE A 30 -36.56 18.80 -23.58
N PRO A 31 -36.22 20.03 -23.13
CA PRO A 31 -35.13 20.22 -22.16
C PRO A 31 -35.44 19.60 -20.81
N ILE A 32 -36.69 19.61 -20.36
CA ILE A 32 -37.09 18.97 -19.10
C ILE A 32 -36.82 17.45 -19.16
N PHE A 33 -37.32 16.79 -20.22
CA PHE A 33 -37.08 15.34 -20.38
C PHE A 33 -35.61 15.02 -20.62
N ALA A 34 -34.86 15.89 -21.30
CA ALA A 34 -33.42 15.74 -21.45
C ALA A 34 -32.69 15.83 -20.09
N ILE A 35 -33.07 16.76 -19.22
CA ILE A 35 -32.51 16.89 -17.88
C ILE A 35 -32.88 15.68 -17.02
N ILE A 36 -34.17 15.27 -17.03
CA ILE A 36 -34.59 14.07 -16.27
C ILE A 36 -33.82 12.83 -16.75
N GLY A 37 -33.72 12.62 -18.06
CA GLY A 37 -32.98 11.51 -18.64
C GLY A 37 -31.49 11.56 -18.26
N LEU A 38 -30.89 12.74 -18.28
CA LEU A 38 -29.50 12.95 -17.84
C LEU A 38 -29.31 12.63 -16.35
N VAL A 39 -30.22 13.10 -15.49
CA VAL A 39 -30.19 12.80 -14.06
C VAL A 39 -30.32 11.30 -13.82
N ILE A 40 -31.31 10.65 -14.42
CA ILE A 40 -31.47 9.18 -14.34
C ILE A 40 -30.21 8.49 -14.85
N TYR A 41 -29.67 8.93 -15.97
CA TYR A 41 -28.42 8.38 -16.51
C TYR A 41 -27.24 8.59 -15.57
N VAL A 42 -27.08 9.75 -14.94
CA VAL A 42 -25.97 10.04 -14.01
C VAL A 42 -26.16 9.32 -12.67
N THR A 43 -27.37 9.17 -12.17
CA THR A 43 -27.66 8.55 -10.87
C THR A 43 -27.91 7.05 -10.95
N SER A 44 -28.08 6.47 -12.14
CA SER A 44 -28.22 5.02 -12.27
C SER A 44 -26.95 4.32 -11.80
N ALA A 45 -27.11 3.40 -10.83
CA ALA A 45 -26.00 2.66 -10.21
C ALA A 45 -25.29 1.70 -11.19
N ASP A 46 -25.92 1.41 -12.31
CA ASP A 46 -25.46 0.42 -13.30
C ASP A 46 -24.52 0.99 -14.37
N LYS A 47 -23.77 2.05 -14.05
CA LYS A 47 -22.73 2.50 -14.98
C LYS A 47 -21.51 1.61 -14.83
N PRO A 48 -21.21 0.75 -15.81
CA PRO A 48 -19.88 0.16 -15.85
C PRO A 48 -18.89 1.32 -15.95
N ALA A 49 -18.00 1.43 -14.98
CA ALA A 49 -16.81 2.27 -15.15
C ALA A 49 -16.21 1.92 -16.51
N ALA A 50 -15.82 2.92 -17.30
CA ALA A 50 -15.32 2.69 -18.65
C ALA A 50 -14.22 1.59 -18.58
N GLY A 51 -14.52 0.42 -19.20
CA GLY A 51 -13.65 -0.75 -19.18
C GLY A 51 -13.94 -1.81 -18.11
N ALA A 52 -14.90 -1.64 -17.21
CA ALA A 52 -15.22 -2.65 -16.20
C ALA A 52 -16.31 -3.61 -16.71
N VAL A 53 -15.92 -4.81 -17.05
CA VAL A 53 -16.84 -5.90 -17.45
C VAL A 53 -17.57 -6.48 -16.24
N ASN A 54 -17.04 -6.25 -15.01
CA ASN A 54 -17.63 -6.70 -13.75
C ASN A 54 -17.49 -5.60 -12.68
N PRO A 55 -18.60 -4.98 -12.21
CA PRO A 55 -18.55 -3.89 -11.23
C PRO A 55 -17.99 -4.32 -9.88
N GLU A 56 -18.25 -5.55 -9.41
CA GLU A 56 -17.71 -6.05 -8.15
C GLU A 56 -16.19 -6.22 -8.21
N LYS A 57 -15.70 -6.73 -9.34
CA LYS A 57 -14.27 -6.84 -9.57
C LYS A 57 -13.60 -5.47 -9.65
N ALA A 58 -14.23 -4.50 -10.31
CA ALA A 58 -13.71 -3.13 -10.39
C ALA A 58 -13.70 -2.42 -9.03
N ILE A 59 -14.65 -2.71 -8.16
CA ILE A 59 -14.67 -2.22 -6.77
C ILE A 59 -13.56 -2.90 -5.98
N ALA A 60 -13.41 -4.22 -6.10
CA ALA A 60 -12.36 -4.98 -5.43
C ALA A 60 -10.94 -4.55 -5.87
N GLU A 61 -10.76 -4.21 -7.14
CA GLU A 61 -9.50 -3.69 -7.67
C GLU A 61 -9.22 -2.24 -7.23
N ARG A 62 -10.26 -1.43 -6.98
CA ARG A 62 -10.12 -0.07 -6.43
C ARG A 62 -9.76 -0.07 -4.94
N ILE A 63 -10.18 -1.09 -4.21
CA ILE A 63 -9.71 -1.35 -2.86
C ILE A 63 -8.31 -1.97 -3.00
N GLN A 64 -7.34 -1.17 -3.41
CA GLN A 64 -5.95 -1.61 -3.40
C GLN A 64 -5.62 -2.00 -1.97
N LYS A 65 -5.14 -3.23 -1.79
CA LYS A 65 -4.46 -3.65 -0.57
C LYS A 65 -3.29 -2.69 -0.33
N VAL A 66 -3.54 -1.64 0.43
CA VAL A 66 -2.49 -0.73 0.89
C VAL A 66 -1.74 -1.42 2.02
N GLY A 67 -0.90 -2.37 1.64
CA GLY A 67 -0.12 -3.18 2.55
C GLY A 67 -0.89 -4.38 3.14
N MET A 68 -0.21 -5.50 3.27
CA MET A 68 -0.63 -6.59 4.16
C MET A 68 -0.10 -6.27 5.55
N VAL A 69 -0.98 -6.08 6.52
CA VAL A 69 -0.59 -6.28 7.92
C VAL A 69 -0.50 -7.79 8.07
N GLU A 70 0.67 -8.35 7.85
CA GLU A 70 0.95 -9.71 8.27
C GLU A 70 1.03 -9.69 9.80
N VAL A 71 0.01 -10.27 10.42
CA VAL A 71 0.06 -10.54 11.86
C VAL A 71 1.14 -11.58 12.04
N ARG A 72 2.34 -11.13 12.42
CA ARG A 72 3.44 -12.04 12.72
C ARG A 72 3.05 -12.89 13.91
N ASP A 73 3.13 -14.18 13.74
CA ASP A 73 3.05 -15.11 14.86
C ASP A 73 4.22 -14.81 15.82
N ALA A 74 3.91 -14.28 16.99
CA ALA A 74 4.91 -13.94 18.01
C ALA A 74 5.68 -15.18 18.50
N ASN A 75 5.12 -16.37 18.28
CA ASN A 75 5.67 -17.64 18.73
C ASN A 75 6.43 -18.41 17.62
N ARG A 76 6.57 -17.84 16.42
CA ARG A 76 7.34 -18.50 15.37
C ARG A 76 8.82 -18.62 15.76
N PRO A 77 9.49 -19.70 15.37
CA PRO A 77 10.94 -19.80 15.58
C PRO A 77 11.66 -18.66 14.86
N LEU A 78 12.61 -18.05 15.56
CA LEU A 78 13.39 -16.95 14.99
C LEU A 78 14.33 -17.50 13.91
N LYS A 79 14.41 -16.79 12.79
CA LYS A 79 15.33 -17.09 11.71
C LYS A 79 16.78 -16.89 12.15
N SER A 80 17.68 -17.68 11.55
CA SER A 80 19.12 -17.52 11.73
C SER A 80 19.64 -16.24 11.08
N GLY A 81 20.77 -15.71 11.54
CA GLY A 81 21.40 -14.55 10.93
C GLY A 81 21.73 -14.76 9.44
N GLU A 82 22.07 -15.97 9.04
CA GLU A 82 22.33 -16.33 7.65
C GLU A 82 21.05 -16.26 6.79
N ASP A 83 19.94 -16.83 7.27
CA ASP A 83 18.66 -16.81 6.52
C ASP A 83 18.13 -15.40 6.32
N VAL A 84 18.21 -14.57 7.36
CA VAL A 84 17.82 -13.16 7.29
C VAL A 84 18.73 -12.38 6.32
N PHE A 85 20.03 -12.61 6.38
CA PHE A 85 20.99 -12.03 5.45
C PHE A 85 20.63 -12.39 4.00
N LYS A 86 20.38 -13.66 3.70
CA LYS A 86 20.01 -14.13 2.35
C LYS A 86 18.72 -13.51 1.85
N ALA A 87 17.74 -13.35 2.72
CA ALA A 87 16.42 -12.83 2.35
C ALA A 87 16.39 -11.32 2.12
N GLN A 88 17.13 -10.53 2.92
CA GLN A 88 16.95 -9.08 2.95
C GLN A 88 18.21 -8.26 2.69
N CYS A 89 19.39 -8.77 3.04
CA CYS A 89 20.63 -7.98 3.05
C CYS A 89 21.51 -8.18 1.81
N THR A 90 21.38 -9.33 1.12
CA THR A 90 22.24 -9.72 -0.01
C THR A 90 22.25 -8.74 -1.15
N ALA A 91 21.13 -8.13 -1.46
CA ALA A 91 21.00 -7.21 -2.60
C ALA A 91 22.07 -6.10 -2.59
N CYS A 92 22.37 -5.56 -1.40
CA CYS A 92 23.34 -4.48 -1.24
C CYS A 92 24.69 -4.97 -0.71
N HIS A 93 24.69 -5.84 0.32
CA HIS A 93 25.91 -6.22 1.03
C HIS A 93 26.73 -7.34 0.36
N THR A 94 26.21 -7.98 -0.68
CA THR A 94 27.00 -8.91 -1.50
C THR A 94 27.79 -8.15 -2.57
N SER A 95 27.13 -7.21 -3.25
CA SER A 95 27.69 -6.47 -4.38
C SER A 95 28.41 -5.17 -3.99
N GLY A 96 28.03 -4.57 -2.84
CA GLY A 96 28.44 -3.24 -2.43
C GLY A 96 27.63 -2.14 -3.07
N ALA A 97 26.40 -2.45 -3.50
CA ALA A 97 25.49 -1.48 -4.12
C ALA A 97 25.25 -0.28 -3.19
N ALA A 98 25.09 0.92 -3.75
CA ALA A 98 24.88 2.17 -3.05
C ALA A 98 25.93 2.48 -1.95
N GLY A 99 27.14 1.96 -2.07
CA GLY A 99 28.21 2.16 -1.08
C GLY A 99 28.08 1.27 0.16
N ALA A 100 27.28 0.23 0.12
CA ALA A 100 27.18 -0.74 1.20
C ALA A 100 28.51 -1.48 1.43
N PRO A 101 28.95 -1.67 2.68
CA PRO A 101 30.13 -2.48 2.95
C PRO A 101 29.86 -3.93 2.56
N LYS A 102 30.72 -4.50 1.72
CA LYS A 102 30.58 -5.89 1.29
C LYS A 102 30.81 -6.85 2.46
N MET A 103 30.04 -7.90 2.53
CA MET A 103 30.29 -9.00 3.46
C MET A 103 31.63 -9.65 3.13
N GLY A 104 32.47 -9.90 4.13
CA GLY A 104 33.81 -10.44 3.99
C GLY A 104 34.91 -9.39 3.76
N ASP A 105 34.56 -8.14 3.51
CA ASP A 105 35.56 -7.06 3.39
C ASP A 105 35.94 -6.50 4.77
N ALA A 106 37.00 -7.09 5.37
CA ALA A 106 37.49 -6.68 6.67
C ALA A 106 37.91 -5.20 6.73
N ALA A 107 38.40 -4.62 5.63
CA ALA A 107 38.81 -3.23 5.61
C ALA A 107 37.60 -2.29 5.72
N ALA A 108 36.55 -2.55 4.93
CA ALA A 108 35.30 -1.78 4.97
C ALA A 108 34.56 -1.92 6.31
N TRP A 109 34.69 -3.09 6.98
CA TRP A 109 34.01 -3.36 8.23
C TRP A 109 34.80 -2.96 9.48
N SER A 110 36.12 -2.84 9.43
CA SER A 110 36.97 -2.60 10.61
C SER A 110 36.56 -1.38 11.43
N ALA A 111 36.32 -0.24 10.78
CA ALA A 111 35.88 0.97 11.47
C ALA A 111 34.49 0.85 12.10
N ARG A 112 33.59 0.06 11.42
CA ARG A 112 32.23 -0.18 11.89
C ARG A 112 32.20 -1.14 13.07
N ILE A 113 32.97 -2.22 13.01
CA ILE A 113 33.09 -3.21 14.10
C ILE A 113 33.60 -2.53 15.39
N LYS A 114 34.53 -1.57 15.28
CA LYS A 114 35.06 -0.79 16.43
C LYS A 114 33.99 0.06 17.14
N THR A 115 32.87 0.40 16.48
CA THR A 115 31.77 1.14 17.15
C THR A 115 30.94 0.26 18.08
N GLY A 116 31.15 -1.04 18.05
CA GLY A 116 30.43 -2.01 18.87
C GLY A 116 29.16 -2.55 18.22
N PHE A 117 28.71 -3.71 18.73
CA PHE A 117 27.58 -4.45 18.19
C PHE A 117 26.28 -3.64 18.18
N GLU A 118 25.98 -3.00 19.32
CA GLU A 118 24.74 -2.22 19.48
C GLU A 118 24.64 -1.09 18.43
N ALA A 119 25.74 -0.38 18.17
CA ALA A 119 25.77 0.68 17.16
C ALA A 119 25.54 0.15 15.73
N LEU A 120 26.02 -1.06 15.45
CA LEU A 120 25.76 -1.74 14.17
C LEU A 120 24.29 -2.11 14.03
N VAL A 121 23.70 -2.69 15.08
CA VAL A 121 22.27 -3.05 15.10
C VAL A 121 21.39 -1.81 14.95
N GLN A 122 21.67 -0.74 15.71
CA GLN A 122 20.92 0.52 15.59
C GLN A 122 21.03 1.13 14.18
N SER A 123 22.19 1.02 13.54
CA SER A 123 22.39 1.49 12.17
C SER A 123 21.55 0.66 11.16
N ALA A 124 21.39 -0.63 11.41
CA ALA A 124 20.54 -1.48 10.58
C ALA A 124 19.05 -1.20 10.81
N LEU A 125 18.60 -1.09 12.05
CA LEU A 125 17.20 -0.86 12.39
C LEU A 125 16.69 0.50 11.92
N LYS A 126 17.49 1.56 12.11
CA LYS A 126 17.12 2.95 11.78
C LYS A 126 17.50 3.36 10.36
N GLY A 127 18.34 2.56 9.69
CA GLY A 127 18.95 2.93 8.43
C GLY A 127 20.13 3.88 8.60
N LYS A 128 21.01 3.94 7.59
CA LYS A 128 22.17 4.83 7.58
C LYS A 128 22.56 5.24 6.16
N GLY A 129 22.45 6.51 5.83
CA GLY A 129 22.76 7.02 4.49
C GLY A 129 21.80 6.42 3.44
N ALA A 130 22.33 5.70 2.47
CA ALA A 130 21.53 5.03 1.44
C ALA A 130 20.86 3.72 1.92
N MET A 131 21.22 3.22 3.09
CA MET A 131 20.60 2.04 3.69
C MET A 131 19.26 2.42 4.31
N ALA A 132 18.17 1.85 3.79
CA ALA A 132 16.84 2.04 4.37
C ALA A 132 16.73 1.40 5.76
N PRO A 133 15.84 1.90 6.66
CA PRO A 133 15.52 1.26 7.93
C PRO A 133 15.05 -0.19 7.72
N GLN A 134 15.59 -1.12 8.50
CA GLN A 134 15.23 -2.53 8.47
C GLN A 134 14.29 -2.92 9.63
N GLY A 135 14.12 -2.06 10.62
CA GLY A 135 13.17 -2.26 11.71
C GLY A 135 11.72 -2.21 11.22
N GLY A 136 10.85 -3.03 11.82
CA GLY A 136 9.43 -3.07 11.46
C GLY A 136 9.08 -3.81 10.15
N GLY A 137 10.08 -4.37 9.43
CA GLY A 137 9.91 -5.20 8.24
C GLY A 137 9.46 -6.65 8.56
N ASP A 138 9.73 -7.60 7.67
CA ASP A 138 9.34 -9.01 7.80
C ASP A 138 10.05 -9.74 8.95
N PHE A 139 11.21 -9.25 9.36
CA PHE A 139 12.01 -9.78 10.45
C PHE A 139 11.93 -8.88 11.68
N ASN A 140 11.96 -9.48 12.86
CA ASN A 140 11.99 -8.72 14.09
C ASN A 140 13.40 -8.20 14.40
N ASP A 141 13.50 -7.31 15.38
CA ASP A 141 14.78 -6.65 15.71
C ASP A 141 15.88 -7.64 16.13
N THR A 142 15.52 -8.75 16.80
CA THR A 142 16.45 -9.81 17.16
C THR A 142 16.97 -10.55 15.92
N GLU A 143 16.12 -10.82 14.96
CA GLU A 143 16.50 -11.45 13.70
C GLU A 143 17.41 -10.55 12.86
N ILE A 144 17.09 -9.26 12.80
CA ILE A 144 17.98 -8.27 12.17
C ILE A 144 19.34 -8.20 12.89
N ALA A 145 19.34 -8.21 14.23
CA ALA A 145 20.56 -8.24 15.00
C ALA A 145 21.42 -9.51 14.73
N ARG A 146 20.79 -10.67 14.55
CA ARG A 146 21.47 -11.92 14.11
C ARG A 146 22.11 -11.76 12.74
N ALA A 147 21.44 -11.16 11.77
CA ALA A 147 22.01 -10.89 10.45
C ALA A 147 23.20 -9.91 10.53
N VAL A 148 23.13 -8.90 11.39
CA VAL A 148 24.23 -7.97 11.66
C VAL A 148 25.43 -8.72 12.24
N ALA A 149 25.21 -9.60 13.24
CA ALA A 149 26.26 -10.45 13.82
C ALA A 149 26.91 -11.34 12.74
N TYR A 150 26.10 -12.00 11.93
CA TYR A 150 26.55 -12.85 10.84
C TYR A 150 27.45 -12.09 9.85
N MET A 151 27.01 -10.93 9.34
CA MET A 151 27.82 -10.13 8.42
C MET A 151 29.09 -9.59 9.02
N ALA A 152 29.02 -9.08 10.26
CA ALA A 152 30.18 -8.55 10.97
C ALA A 152 31.21 -9.63 11.27
N ASN A 153 30.78 -10.82 11.68
CA ASN A 153 31.66 -11.95 11.97
C ASN A 153 32.32 -12.50 10.69
N ALA A 154 31.58 -12.58 9.60
CA ALA A 154 32.16 -12.93 8.29
C ALA A 154 33.19 -11.90 7.80
N SER A 155 33.19 -10.69 8.38
CA SER A 155 34.10 -9.59 8.02
C SER A 155 35.16 -9.28 9.08
N GLY A 156 35.38 -10.22 10.00
CA GLY A 156 36.44 -10.14 11.02
C GLY A 156 35.97 -9.68 12.40
N GLY A 157 34.68 -9.54 12.62
CA GLY A 157 34.09 -9.31 13.95
C GLY A 157 34.05 -10.61 14.78
N LYS A 158 33.76 -10.45 16.07
CA LYS A 158 33.57 -11.54 17.03
C LYS A 158 32.42 -11.17 17.95
N PHE A 159 31.20 -11.29 17.44
CA PHE A 159 29.98 -10.98 18.18
C PHE A 159 29.17 -12.27 18.37
N ASP A 160 28.59 -12.44 19.55
CA ASP A 160 27.67 -13.54 19.81
C ASP A 160 26.34 -13.31 19.05
N GLU A 161 25.77 -14.39 18.52
CA GLU A 161 24.46 -14.31 17.89
C GLU A 161 23.38 -14.12 18.97
N PRO A 162 22.52 -13.08 18.87
CA PRO A 162 21.49 -12.82 19.86
C PRO A 162 20.52 -13.98 20.04
N ALA A 163 20.34 -14.42 21.28
CA ALA A 163 19.33 -15.41 21.65
C ALA A 163 17.92 -14.85 21.50
N ALA A 164 16.92 -15.73 21.44
CA ALA A 164 15.53 -15.31 21.49
C ALA A 164 15.24 -14.59 22.83
N PRO A 165 14.45 -13.50 22.86
CA PRO A 165 14.00 -12.92 24.10
C PRO A 165 13.27 -13.95 24.96
N ALA A 166 13.55 -14.00 26.24
CA ALA A 166 13.00 -14.99 27.17
C ALA A 166 11.44 -15.03 27.22
N ALA A 167 10.77 -13.96 26.78
CA ALA A 167 9.30 -13.87 26.71
C ALA A 167 8.68 -14.72 25.57
N ALA A 168 9.44 -15.10 24.56
CA ALA A 168 8.95 -15.94 23.45
C ALA A 168 9.02 -17.44 23.81
N ALA A 169 9.78 -17.83 24.84
CA ALA A 169 9.89 -19.22 25.30
C ALA A 169 8.79 -19.62 26.29
N GLY A 170 8.01 -18.67 26.81
CA GLY A 170 6.96 -18.92 27.82
C GLY A 170 5.58 -19.31 27.29
N GLY A 171 5.36 -19.28 25.95
CA GLY A 171 4.04 -19.56 25.37
C GLY A 171 3.71 -21.05 25.20
N GLU A 172 4.71 -21.91 25.18
CA GLU A 172 4.51 -23.35 24.89
C GLU A 172 4.18 -24.19 26.13
N ALA A 173 4.49 -23.69 27.33
CA ALA A 173 4.23 -24.42 28.58
C ALA A 173 2.82 -24.17 29.15
N ALA A 174 2.10 -23.14 28.71
CA ALA A 174 0.76 -22.81 29.24
C ALA A 174 -0.40 -23.48 28.45
N ALA A 175 -0.15 -23.93 27.22
CA ALA A 175 -1.18 -24.58 26.41
C ALA A 175 -1.38 -26.07 26.70
N ALA A 176 -0.43 -26.71 27.41
CA ALA A 176 -0.51 -28.13 27.74
C ALA A 176 -1.27 -28.43 29.05
N ALA A 177 -1.60 -27.42 29.85
CA ALA A 177 -2.23 -27.61 31.18
C ALA A 177 -3.74 -27.38 31.22
N ALA A 178 -4.39 -27.03 30.10
CA ALA A 178 -5.85 -26.79 30.06
C ALA A 178 -6.58 -27.77 29.15
N ALA A 179 -6.47 -29.06 29.38
CA ALA A 179 -7.45 -30.04 28.89
C ALA A 179 -8.49 -30.27 30.00
N PRO A 180 -9.77 -29.96 29.79
CA PRO A 180 -10.80 -30.33 30.76
C PRO A 180 -11.04 -31.83 30.66
N ALA A 181 -10.86 -32.53 31.82
CA ALA A 181 -11.28 -33.90 32.00
C ALA A 181 -12.81 -33.98 31.78
N ALA A 182 -13.21 -34.65 30.71
CA ALA A 182 -14.56 -35.07 30.49
C ALA A 182 -14.89 -36.19 31.53
N SER A 183 -15.70 -35.88 32.53
CA SER A 183 -16.37 -36.85 33.36
C SER A 183 -17.79 -37.08 32.86
N ARG A 184 -18.04 -38.32 32.50
CA ARG A 184 -19.29 -39.11 32.54
C ARG A 184 -20.61 -38.36 32.64
#